data_f386a84288e823441f1adebff1be341a
#
_entry.id   f386a84288e823441f1adebff1be341a
#
_cell.length_a   1.000
_cell.length_b   1.000
_cell.length_c   1.000
_cell.angle_alpha   90.00
_cell.angle_beta   90.00
_cell.angle_gamma   90.00
#
_symmetry.space_group_name_H-M   'P 1'
#
loop_
_entity.id
_entity.type
_entity.pdbx_description
1 polymer ?
#
loop_
_entity_poly.entity_id
_entity_poly.type
_entity_poly.pdbx_seq_one_letter_code
_entity_poly.pdbx_strand_id
1 'polypeptide(L)'
;FTRLNFFLDNYDGAFRLSIDTMNKNIAKYALDNNFEILNDVSGFREPGMIELAVEKSSKIILVHSHPDASHIQEKMEFKDVVQEVKAQLEIKINYLISKGIKESQISIDPGLGFGKTMRDSEILFKNLDVFCFGFPLVVGYSKKKFTEILNMTNYQLYTHCIDSGAALVRLHIAS
;
A
#
# COMPACT_ATOMS: atom_id res chain seq x y z
N PHE A 1 17.81 9.18 -8.31
CA PHE A 1 18.83 8.46 -7.52
C PHE A 1 19.49 9.34 -6.45
N THR A 2 19.79 10.63 -6.68
CA THR A 2 20.51 11.52 -5.74
C THR A 2 19.92 11.54 -4.32
N ARG A 3 18.58 11.66 -4.19
CA ARG A 3 17.90 11.64 -2.87
C ARG A 3 18.02 10.29 -2.17
N LEU A 4 17.94 9.22 -2.93
CA LEU A 4 18.04 7.86 -2.38
C LEU A 4 19.48 7.57 -1.92
N ASN A 5 20.48 7.99 -2.69
CA ASN A 5 21.89 7.88 -2.28
C ASN A 5 22.16 8.68 -1.01
N PHE A 6 21.71 9.94 -0.94
CA PHE A 6 21.86 10.75 0.27
C PHE A 6 21.25 10.07 1.50
N PHE A 7 20.07 9.45 1.35
CA PHE A 7 19.44 8.69 2.42
C PHE A 7 20.31 7.47 2.82
N LEU A 8 20.76 6.69 1.86
CA LEU A 8 21.57 5.48 2.09
C LEU A 8 22.92 5.80 2.75
N ASP A 9 23.55 6.90 2.35
CA ASP A 9 24.83 7.36 2.95
C ASP A 9 24.69 7.75 4.44
N ASN A 10 23.46 8.04 4.90
CA ASN A 10 23.18 8.43 6.28
C ASN A 10 22.35 7.40 7.05
N TYR A 11 22.04 6.23 6.43
CA TYR A 11 21.25 5.19 7.06
C TYR A 11 22.11 4.27 7.92
N ASP A 12 21.77 4.15 9.20
CA ASP A 12 22.52 3.37 10.21
C ASP A 12 22.12 1.89 10.32
N GLY A 13 21.16 1.43 9.48
CA GLY A 13 20.68 0.04 9.50
C GLY A 13 19.65 -0.27 10.58
N ALA A 14 19.13 0.73 11.31
CA ALA A 14 18.25 0.52 12.45
C ALA A 14 16.84 0.02 12.10
N PHE A 15 16.37 0.23 10.86
CA PHE A 15 15.01 -0.05 10.46
C PHE A 15 14.95 -0.87 9.15
N ARG A 16 13.83 -1.56 8.93
CA ARG A 16 13.54 -2.17 7.63
C ARG A 16 13.09 -1.08 6.65
N LEU A 17 13.62 -1.14 5.43
CA LEU A 17 13.37 -0.13 4.41
C LEU A 17 12.30 -0.57 3.41
N SER A 18 11.37 0.35 3.11
CA SER A 18 10.37 0.21 2.07
C SER A 18 10.53 1.32 1.04
N ILE A 19 10.50 0.98 -0.25
CA ILE A 19 10.47 1.95 -1.34
C ILE A 19 9.05 2.10 -1.90
N ASP A 20 8.55 3.34 -1.96
CA ASP A 20 7.26 3.68 -2.58
C ASP A 20 7.53 4.20 -4.00
N THR A 21 7.31 3.35 -4.98
CA THR A 21 7.60 3.68 -6.38
C THR A 21 6.85 2.77 -7.35
N MET A 22 6.48 3.32 -8.53
CA MET A 22 5.99 2.58 -9.70
C MET A 22 7.09 2.36 -10.75
N ASN A 23 8.30 2.86 -10.51
CA ASN A 23 9.39 2.81 -11.47
C ASN A 23 10.32 1.62 -11.18
N LYS A 24 10.38 0.65 -12.12
CA LYS A 24 11.20 -0.56 -12.01
C LYS A 24 12.68 -0.27 -11.73
N ASN A 25 13.27 0.75 -12.36
CA ASN A 25 14.68 1.05 -12.18
C ASN A 25 14.99 1.60 -10.78
N ILE A 26 14.08 2.43 -10.24
CA ILE A 26 14.18 2.93 -8.85
C ILE A 26 13.97 1.77 -7.87
N ALA A 27 12.96 0.93 -8.11
CA ALA A 27 12.69 -0.25 -7.30
C ALA A 27 13.89 -1.20 -7.27
N LYS A 28 14.46 -1.51 -8.45
CA LYS A 28 15.65 -2.36 -8.56
C LYS A 28 16.82 -1.78 -7.79
N TYR A 29 17.10 -0.50 -7.97
CA TYR A 29 18.19 0.16 -7.26
C TYR A 29 18.00 0.12 -5.75
N ALA A 30 16.78 0.37 -5.25
CA ALA A 30 16.48 0.29 -3.83
C ALA A 30 16.69 -1.12 -3.28
N LEU A 31 16.17 -2.15 -3.96
CA LEU A 31 16.33 -3.55 -3.53
C LEU A 31 17.79 -4.01 -3.59
N ASP A 32 18.58 -3.53 -4.56
CA ASP A 32 20.03 -3.79 -4.63
C ASP A 32 20.80 -3.10 -3.47
N ASN A 33 20.17 -2.14 -2.79
CA ASN A 33 20.71 -1.38 -1.65
C ASN A 33 19.93 -1.63 -0.34
N ASN A 34 19.58 -2.89 -0.07
CA ASN A 34 19.01 -3.39 1.19
C ASN A 34 17.59 -2.88 1.54
N PHE A 35 16.84 -2.34 0.57
CA PHE A 35 15.41 -2.22 0.76
C PHE A 35 14.76 -3.60 0.67
N GLU A 36 13.81 -3.88 1.56
CA GLU A 36 13.18 -5.20 1.66
C GLU A 36 11.76 -5.22 1.11
N ILE A 37 11.11 -4.05 1.04
CA ILE A 37 9.68 -3.93 0.76
C ILE A 37 9.47 -3.02 -0.44
N LEU A 38 8.73 -3.52 -1.44
CA LEU A 38 8.19 -2.72 -2.54
C LEU A 38 6.75 -2.30 -2.23
N ASN A 39 6.50 -1.00 -2.15
CA ASN A 39 5.17 -0.43 -2.12
C ASN A 39 4.88 0.21 -3.48
N ASP A 40 3.97 -0.39 -4.24
CA ASP A 40 3.59 0.11 -5.56
C ASP A 40 2.12 0.54 -5.57
N VAL A 41 1.90 1.86 -5.54
CA VAL A 41 0.55 2.45 -5.54
C VAL A 41 -0.24 2.16 -6.82
N SER A 42 0.41 1.70 -7.90
CA SER A 42 -0.29 1.22 -9.09
C SER A 42 -0.87 -0.19 -8.93
N GLY A 43 -0.56 -0.89 -7.84
CA GLY A 43 -0.96 -2.27 -7.62
C GLY A 43 -0.22 -3.26 -8.51
N PHE A 44 1.07 -3.06 -8.76
CA PHE A 44 1.90 -3.96 -9.58
C PHE A 44 1.35 -4.18 -11.00
N ARG A 45 1.05 -3.09 -11.70
CA ARG A 45 0.53 -3.16 -13.09
C ARG A 45 1.63 -3.43 -14.10
N GLU A 46 2.83 -2.86 -13.88
CA GLU A 46 3.96 -3.10 -14.73
C GLU A 46 4.48 -4.54 -14.49
N PRO A 47 4.47 -5.43 -15.52
CA PRO A 47 4.97 -6.80 -15.37
C PRO A 47 6.40 -6.86 -14.86
N GLY A 48 7.23 -5.92 -15.25
CA GLY A 48 8.61 -5.84 -14.79
C GLY A 48 8.78 -5.58 -13.30
N MET A 49 7.80 -4.98 -12.62
CA MET A 49 7.79 -4.84 -11.15
C MET A 49 7.52 -6.19 -10.47
N ILE A 50 6.64 -7.00 -11.05
CA ILE A 50 6.33 -8.34 -10.54
C ILE A 50 7.56 -9.26 -10.70
N GLU A 51 8.17 -9.26 -11.90
CA GLU A 51 9.40 -10.02 -12.18
C GLU A 51 10.51 -9.66 -11.19
N LEU A 52 10.71 -8.37 -10.94
CA LEU A 52 11.69 -7.87 -9.99
C LEU A 52 11.40 -8.34 -8.55
N ALA A 53 10.14 -8.28 -8.13
CA ALA A 53 9.74 -8.73 -6.79
C ALA A 53 9.95 -10.25 -6.60
N VAL A 54 9.75 -11.05 -7.65
CA VAL A 54 10.04 -12.49 -7.66
C VAL A 54 11.55 -12.73 -7.60
N GLU A 55 12.33 -12.09 -8.50
CA GLU A 55 13.79 -12.22 -8.59
C GLU A 55 14.45 -11.89 -7.24
N LYS A 56 14.05 -10.79 -6.63
CA LYS A 56 14.62 -10.31 -5.35
C LYS A 56 14.00 -10.97 -4.12
N SER A 57 12.96 -11.77 -4.29
CA SER A 57 12.17 -12.31 -3.16
C SER A 57 11.72 -11.23 -2.17
N SER A 58 11.46 -10.02 -2.65
CA SER A 58 11.08 -8.88 -1.82
C SER A 58 9.67 -9.05 -1.24
N LYS A 59 9.42 -8.45 -0.08
CA LYS A 59 8.05 -8.22 0.40
C LYS A 59 7.38 -7.19 -0.49
N ILE A 60 6.06 -7.28 -0.63
CA ILE A 60 5.29 -6.32 -1.40
C ILE A 60 4.10 -5.79 -0.60
N ILE A 61 3.73 -4.54 -0.84
CA ILE A 61 2.47 -3.96 -0.39
C ILE A 61 1.62 -3.74 -1.64
N LEU A 62 0.58 -4.55 -1.77
CA LEU A 62 -0.41 -4.43 -2.84
C LEU A 62 -1.43 -3.35 -2.46
N VAL A 63 -1.35 -2.20 -3.10
CA VAL A 63 -2.27 -1.09 -2.88
C VAL A 63 -3.43 -1.17 -3.88
N HIS A 64 -4.66 -1.07 -3.38
CA HIS A 64 -5.83 -0.89 -4.23
C HIS A 64 -5.91 0.55 -4.72
N SER A 65 -5.87 0.75 -6.03
CA SER A 65 -5.97 2.07 -6.68
C SER A 65 -6.78 1.99 -7.98
N HIS A 66 -7.00 3.15 -8.61
CA HIS A 66 -7.68 3.21 -9.91
C HIS A 66 -7.04 2.24 -10.92
N PRO A 67 -7.81 1.52 -11.76
CA PRO A 67 -7.28 0.55 -12.72
C PRO A 67 -6.33 1.14 -13.77
N ASP A 68 -6.36 2.42 -14.03
CA ASP A 68 -5.38 3.11 -14.87
C ASP A 68 -4.36 3.87 -14.01
N ALA A 69 -3.06 3.58 -14.22
CA ALA A 69 -1.97 4.20 -13.45
C ALA A 69 -1.84 5.70 -13.70
N SER A 70 -2.23 6.19 -14.87
CA SER A 70 -2.24 7.62 -15.19
C SER A 70 -3.37 8.38 -14.47
N HIS A 71 -4.39 7.64 -13.99
CA HIS A 71 -5.61 8.17 -13.36
C HIS A 71 -5.76 7.76 -11.90
N ILE A 72 -4.66 7.45 -11.20
CA ILE A 72 -4.68 6.94 -9.80
C ILE A 72 -5.51 7.84 -8.84
N GLN A 73 -5.59 9.13 -9.13
CA GLN A 73 -6.33 10.11 -8.32
C GLN A 73 -7.78 10.32 -8.81
N GLU A 74 -8.13 9.82 -9.98
CA GLU A 74 -9.51 9.94 -10.47
C GLU A 74 -10.43 9.03 -9.67
N LYS A 75 -11.63 9.54 -9.40
CA LYS A 75 -12.62 8.83 -8.60
C LYS A 75 -13.26 7.71 -9.40
N MET A 76 -13.29 6.54 -8.80
CA MET A 76 -14.08 5.40 -9.27
C MET A 76 -15.49 5.50 -8.67
N GLU A 77 -16.45 4.90 -9.35
CA GLU A 77 -17.80 4.72 -8.82
C GLU A 77 -17.93 3.31 -8.24
N PHE A 78 -18.42 3.22 -7.00
CA PHE A 78 -18.68 1.96 -6.30
C PHE A 78 -20.16 1.87 -5.91
N LYS A 79 -20.75 0.70 -6.06
CA LYS A 79 -22.05 0.38 -5.44
C LYS A 79 -21.87 -0.02 -3.98
N ASP A 80 -20.87 -0.84 -3.73
CA ASP A 80 -20.40 -1.23 -2.39
C ASP A 80 -18.88 -1.21 -2.38
N VAL A 81 -18.31 -0.09 -1.91
CA VAL A 81 -16.86 0.11 -1.94
C VAL A 81 -16.09 -0.92 -1.13
N VAL A 82 -16.65 -1.46 -0.05
CA VAL A 82 -15.97 -2.45 0.81
C VAL A 82 -15.86 -3.79 0.06
N GLN A 83 -16.98 -4.29 -0.44
CA GLN A 83 -17.00 -5.58 -1.14
C GLN A 83 -16.25 -5.54 -2.47
N GLU A 84 -16.39 -4.44 -3.22
CA GLU A 84 -15.72 -4.31 -4.51
C GLU A 84 -14.21 -4.18 -4.36
N VAL A 85 -13.72 -3.37 -3.42
CA VAL A 85 -12.29 -3.25 -3.14
C VAL A 85 -11.71 -4.57 -2.67
N LYS A 86 -12.41 -5.30 -1.78
CA LYS A 86 -12.00 -6.62 -1.33
C LYS A 86 -11.89 -7.59 -2.51
N ALA A 87 -12.94 -7.72 -3.32
CA ALA A 87 -12.95 -8.62 -4.47
C ALA A 87 -11.84 -8.29 -5.48
N GLN A 88 -11.58 -7.00 -5.74
CA GLN A 88 -10.51 -6.58 -6.65
C GLN A 88 -9.12 -6.89 -6.09
N LEU A 89 -8.91 -6.76 -4.77
CA LEU A 89 -7.68 -7.20 -4.12
C LEU A 89 -7.48 -8.71 -4.23
N GLU A 90 -8.52 -9.52 -3.98
CA GLU A 90 -8.46 -10.99 -4.09
C GLU A 90 -8.09 -11.43 -5.52
N ILE A 91 -8.72 -10.82 -6.55
CA ILE A 91 -8.38 -11.08 -7.96
C ILE A 91 -6.91 -10.76 -8.22
N LYS A 92 -6.43 -9.61 -7.73
CA LYS A 92 -5.06 -9.19 -7.96
C LYS A 92 -4.04 -10.04 -7.19
N ILE A 93 -4.34 -10.46 -5.98
CA ILE A 93 -3.53 -11.40 -5.20
C ILE A 93 -3.35 -12.71 -5.97
N ASN A 94 -4.46 -13.31 -6.46
CA ASN A 94 -4.40 -14.53 -7.24
C ASN A 94 -3.56 -14.37 -8.52
N TYR A 95 -3.67 -13.22 -9.18
CA TYR A 95 -2.83 -12.91 -10.33
C TYR A 95 -1.34 -12.84 -9.95
N LEU A 96 -0.97 -12.15 -8.86
CA LEU A 96 0.41 -12.03 -8.39
C LEU A 96 1.00 -13.40 -8.03
N ILE A 97 0.23 -14.24 -7.34
CA ILE A 97 0.61 -15.61 -7.00
C ILE A 97 0.84 -16.44 -8.27
N SER A 98 -0.03 -16.32 -9.28
CA SER A 98 0.15 -17.01 -10.58
C SER A 98 1.42 -16.57 -11.33
N LYS A 99 1.97 -15.38 -10.99
CA LYS A 99 3.23 -14.86 -11.55
C LYS A 99 4.46 -15.20 -10.71
N GLY A 100 4.31 -15.98 -9.64
CA GLY A 100 5.41 -16.48 -8.81
C GLY A 100 5.67 -15.71 -7.51
N ILE A 101 4.85 -14.70 -7.18
CA ILE A 101 4.88 -14.07 -5.85
C ILE A 101 4.34 -15.07 -4.82
N LYS A 102 5.06 -15.30 -3.74
CA LYS A 102 4.59 -16.17 -2.65
C LYS A 102 3.60 -15.41 -1.76
N GLU A 103 2.58 -16.08 -1.24
CA GLU A 103 1.62 -15.50 -0.28
C GLU A 103 2.34 -14.79 0.88
N SER A 104 3.39 -15.40 1.40
CA SER A 104 4.19 -14.84 2.50
C SER A 104 4.91 -13.52 2.17
N GLN A 105 4.96 -13.12 0.90
CA GLN A 105 5.54 -11.84 0.47
C GLN A 105 4.50 -10.72 0.45
N ILE A 106 3.20 -11.05 0.41
CA ILE A 106 2.12 -10.10 0.16
C ILE A 106 1.61 -9.48 1.47
N SER A 107 1.54 -8.16 1.49
CA SER A 107 0.69 -7.38 2.38
C SER A 107 -0.27 -6.54 1.53
N ILE A 108 -1.43 -6.19 2.06
CA ILE A 108 -2.47 -5.48 1.31
C ILE A 108 -2.77 -4.12 1.93
N ASP A 109 -3.07 -3.12 1.08
CA ASP A 109 -3.55 -1.80 1.48
C ASP A 109 -4.84 -1.49 0.70
N PRO A 110 -6.00 -1.26 1.34
CA PRO A 110 -7.25 -0.93 0.67
C PRO A 110 -7.19 0.40 -0.08
N GLY A 111 -6.10 1.15 0.04
CA GLY A 111 -5.82 2.32 -0.76
C GLY A 111 -6.75 3.50 -0.48
N LEU A 112 -6.90 3.87 0.81
CA LEU A 112 -7.68 5.04 1.21
C LEU A 112 -7.22 6.28 0.45
N GLY A 113 -8.16 6.98 -0.21
CA GLY A 113 -7.89 8.18 -1.00
C GLY A 113 -7.34 7.95 -2.41
N PHE A 114 -6.98 6.72 -2.79
CA PHE A 114 -6.57 6.39 -4.16
C PHE A 114 -7.79 5.97 -4.98
N GLY A 115 -8.19 6.81 -5.95
CA GLY A 115 -9.35 6.54 -6.80
C GLY A 115 -10.70 6.52 -6.06
N LYS A 116 -10.78 7.05 -4.85
CA LYS A 116 -11.94 7.00 -3.96
C LYS A 116 -12.38 8.38 -3.54
N THR A 117 -13.69 8.55 -3.34
CA THR A 117 -14.21 9.77 -2.70
C THR A 117 -13.82 9.81 -1.22
N MET A 118 -14.02 10.98 -0.58
CA MET A 118 -13.84 11.08 0.88
C MET A 118 -14.79 10.13 1.62
N ARG A 119 -16.02 9.99 1.10
CA ARG A 119 -17.04 9.12 1.68
C ARG A 119 -16.68 7.64 1.53
N ASP A 120 -16.20 7.21 0.36
CA ASP A 120 -15.73 5.84 0.15
C ASP A 120 -14.57 5.51 1.08
N SER A 121 -13.62 6.45 1.22
CA SER A 121 -12.47 6.30 2.11
C SER A 121 -12.88 6.23 3.59
N GLU A 122 -13.89 7.00 4.00
CA GLU A 122 -14.48 6.91 5.33
C GLU A 122 -15.13 5.54 5.56
N ILE A 123 -15.93 5.06 4.60
CA ILE A 123 -16.59 3.75 4.69
C ILE A 123 -15.55 2.64 4.80
N LEU A 124 -14.53 2.65 3.94
CA LEU A 124 -13.43 1.68 4.01
C LEU A 124 -12.69 1.74 5.34
N PHE A 125 -12.38 2.95 5.84
CA PHE A 125 -11.69 3.12 7.10
C PHE A 125 -12.49 2.56 8.29
N LYS A 126 -13.81 2.70 8.27
CA LYS A 126 -14.70 2.15 9.31
C LYS A 126 -14.89 0.63 9.24
N ASN A 127 -14.48 -0.01 8.14
CA ASN A 127 -14.62 -1.45 7.88
C ASN A 127 -13.28 -2.10 7.55
N LEU A 128 -12.20 -1.67 8.19
CA LEU A 128 -10.85 -2.20 7.95
C LEU A 128 -10.72 -3.68 8.28
N ASP A 129 -11.45 -4.18 9.28
CA ASP A 129 -11.51 -5.57 9.71
C ASP A 129 -11.92 -6.52 8.58
N VAL A 130 -12.74 -6.07 7.63
CA VAL A 130 -13.13 -6.85 6.44
C VAL A 130 -11.93 -7.22 5.57
N PHE A 131 -10.84 -6.45 5.67
CA PHE A 131 -9.60 -6.68 4.92
C PHE A 131 -8.60 -7.59 5.64
N CYS A 132 -8.94 -8.12 6.82
CA CYS A 132 -8.13 -9.12 7.55
C CYS A 132 -8.44 -10.55 7.06
N PHE A 133 -8.31 -10.81 5.75
CA PHE A 133 -8.65 -12.09 5.10
C PHE A 133 -7.43 -12.95 4.73
N GLY A 134 -6.45 -13.03 5.64
CA GLY A 134 -5.29 -13.93 5.50
C GLY A 134 -3.98 -13.26 5.08
N PHE A 135 -4.00 -11.96 4.77
CA PHE A 135 -2.81 -11.18 4.44
C PHE A 135 -2.62 -10.03 5.45
N PRO A 136 -1.36 -9.66 5.79
CA PRO A 136 -1.12 -8.52 6.67
C PRO A 136 -1.72 -7.24 6.09
N LEU A 137 -2.58 -6.57 6.87
CA LEU A 137 -3.22 -5.32 6.48
C LEU A 137 -2.29 -4.14 6.76
N VAL A 138 -2.09 -3.32 5.74
CA VAL A 138 -1.37 -2.03 5.81
C VAL A 138 -2.37 -0.90 5.65
N VAL A 139 -2.31 0.10 6.52
CA VAL A 139 -3.24 1.24 6.47
C VAL A 139 -2.46 2.55 6.46
N GLY A 140 -2.63 3.34 5.41
CA GLY A 140 -2.08 4.69 5.29
C GLY A 140 -3.18 5.75 5.34
N TYR A 141 -3.40 6.39 6.48
CA TYR A 141 -4.42 7.46 6.61
C TYR A 141 -3.82 8.86 6.73
N SER A 142 -2.57 8.98 7.13
CA SER A 142 -1.92 10.25 7.43
C SER A 142 -1.93 11.22 6.24
N LYS A 143 -2.24 12.49 6.49
CA LYS A 143 -2.37 13.57 5.50
C LYS A 143 -3.44 13.32 4.43
N LYS A 144 -4.44 12.48 4.68
CA LYS A 144 -5.55 12.22 3.75
C LYS A 144 -6.80 13.00 4.15
N LYS A 145 -7.41 13.68 3.19
CA LYS A 145 -8.56 14.59 3.42
C LYS A 145 -9.78 13.93 4.08
N PHE A 146 -10.00 12.63 3.83
CA PHE A 146 -11.14 11.94 4.44
C PHE A 146 -11.08 11.93 5.98
N THR A 147 -9.90 12.08 6.59
CA THR A 147 -9.76 12.12 8.04
C THR A 147 -10.43 13.35 8.66
N GLU A 148 -10.63 14.43 7.88
CA GLU A 148 -11.28 15.64 8.31
C GLU A 148 -12.78 15.44 8.64
N ILE A 149 -13.43 14.48 7.96
CA ILE A 149 -14.85 14.16 8.17
C ILE A 149 -15.10 13.14 9.28
N LEU A 150 -14.04 12.48 9.78
CA LEU A 150 -14.15 11.47 10.84
C LEU A 150 -14.28 12.08 12.25
N ASN A 151 -13.92 13.36 12.41
CA ASN A 151 -13.89 14.04 13.72
C ASN A 151 -13.13 13.24 14.81
N MET A 152 -12.01 12.62 14.42
CA MET A 152 -11.14 11.79 15.26
C MET A 152 -9.78 12.44 15.43
N THR A 153 -9.21 12.33 16.62
CA THR A 153 -7.80 12.70 16.84
C THR A 153 -6.85 11.71 16.14
N ASN A 154 -5.59 12.10 15.91
CA ASN A 154 -4.58 11.20 15.36
C ASN A 154 -4.41 9.93 16.19
N TYR A 155 -4.52 10.02 17.50
CA TYR A 155 -4.47 8.86 18.40
C TYR A 155 -5.64 7.91 18.16
N GLN A 156 -6.85 8.43 18.07
CA GLN A 156 -8.06 7.64 17.79
C GLN A 156 -8.01 6.98 16.40
N LEU A 157 -7.49 7.69 15.38
CA LEU A 157 -7.30 7.11 14.05
C LEU A 157 -6.29 5.96 14.09
N TYR A 158 -5.18 6.13 14.80
CA TYR A 158 -4.19 5.08 14.98
C TYR A 158 -4.75 3.87 15.72
N THR A 159 -5.39 4.10 16.86
CA THR A 159 -5.99 3.04 17.68
C THR A 159 -7.03 2.25 16.89
N HIS A 160 -7.90 2.94 16.13
CA HIS A 160 -8.87 2.29 15.25
C HIS A 160 -8.19 1.35 14.23
N CYS A 161 -7.09 1.77 13.60
CA CYS A 161 -6.36 0.90 12.68
C CYS A 161 -5.87 -0.39 13.39
N ILE A 162 -5.28 -0.26 14.57
CA ILE A 162 -4.75 -1.40 15.33
C ILE A 162 -5.88 -2.32 15.80
N ASP A 163 -6.95 -1.77 16.36
CA ASP A 163 -8.10 -2.52 16.85
C ASP A 163 -8.84 -3.25 15.70
N SER A 164 -8.77 -2.70 14.49
CA SER A 164 -9.29 -3.33 13.27
C SER A 164 -8.35 -4.38 12.65
N GLY A 165 -7.22 -4.68 13.28
CA GLY A 165 -6.30 -5.75 12.86
C GLY A 165 -5.21 -5.31 11.88
N ALA A 166 -4.92 -4.01 11.73
CA ALA A 166 -3.82 -3.56 10.90
C ALA A 166 -2.47 -4.07 11.45
N ALA A 167 -1.71 -4.75 10.60
CA ALA A 167 -0.36 -5.21 10.90
C ALA A 167 0.68 -4.06 10.81
N LEU A 168 0.36 -3.04 10.01
CA LEU A 168 1.23 -1.86 9.83
C LEU A 168 0.39 -0.63 9.56
N VAL A 169 0.71 0.47 10.26
CA VAL A 169 0.12 1.79 10.01
C VAL A 169 1.19 2.73 9.45
N ARG A 170 0.93 3.30 8.26
CA ARG A 170 1.85 4.22 7.59
C ARG A 170 1.51 5.66 7.95
N LEU A 171 2.48 6.34 8.55
CA LEU A 171 2.38 7.73 8.97
C LEU A 171 3.44 8.59 8.28
N HIS A 172 3.12 9.87 8.07
CA HIS A 172 4.12 10.86 7.68
C HIS A 172 4.82 11.39 8.94
N ILE A 173 6.13 11.35 8.96
CA ILE A 173 6.90 12.05 9.98
C ILE A 173 6.79 13.56 9.71
N ALA A 174 6.51 14.34 10.73
CA ALA A 174 6.56 15.80 10.63
C ALA A 174 8.01 16.20 10.35
N SER A 175 8.23 16.90 9.23
CA SER A 175 9.50 17.55 8.89
C SER A 175 9.59 18.89 9.61
#